data_1d3cb0f4fe3d5a106af3eca25e850b14
#
_entry.id   1d3cb0f4fe3d5a106af3eca25e850b14
#
_cell.length_a   1.000
_cell.length_b   1.000
_cell.length_c   1.000
_cell.angle_alpha   90.00
_cell.angle_beta   90.00
_cell.angle_gamma   90.00
#
_symmetry.space_group_name_H-M   'P 1'
#
loop_
_entity.id
_entity.type
_entity.pdbx_description
1 polymer ?
#
loop_
_entity_poly.entity_id
_entity_poly.type
_entity_poly.pdbx_seq_one_letter_code
_entity_poly.pdbx_strand_id
1 'polypeptide(L)'
;MKEQTKKFYLSIILSLIALFLISCDNKNKTGAEEVKEERTLSYYAGNWWGKVQGEATERNIFTINTDSSFNLKGDGGNDDLIIPPSLVTRVSDTNYTASYGDSNGSANFTFIFTSNTQCKFTMGLDGESLTVDTTKK
;
A
#
# COMPACT_ATOMS: atom_id res chain seq x y z
N MET A 1 -34.59 -25.21 -21.38
CA MET A 1 -33.19 -25.38 -21.73
C MET A 1 -32.29 -24.40 -21.01
N LYS A 2 -32.56 -23.12 -21.20
CA LYS A 2 -31.72 -22.12 -20.53
C LYS A 2 -31.78 -22.21 -19.01
N GLU A 3 -32.93 -22.52 -18.46
CA GLU A 3 -33.08 -22.64 -17.04
C GLU A 3 -32.28 -23.78 -16.48
N GLN A 4 -32.28 -24.89 -17.16
CA GLN A 4 -31.52 -26.07 -16.73
C GLN A 4 -30.03 -25.78 -16.74
N THR A 5 -29.56 -25.04 -17.73
CA THR A 5 -28.17 -24.68 -17.82
C THR A 5 -27.76 -23.80 -16.64
N LYS A 6 -28.63 -22.84 -16.30
CA LYS A 6 -28.35 -21.96 -15.17
C LYS A 6 -28.28 -22.74 -13.87
N LYS A 7 -29.19 -23.67 -13.69
CA LYS A 7 -29.19 -24.47 -12.48
C LYS A 7 -27.93 -25.33 -12.41
N PHE A 8 -27.49 -25.77 -13.54
CA PHE A 8 -26.29 -26.58 -13.60
C PHE A 8 -25.07 -25.76 -13.18
N TYR A 9 -24.94 -24.57 -13.72
CA TYR A 9 -23.83 -23.71 -13.35
C TYR A 9 -23.90 -23.32 -11.89
N LEU A 10 -25.07 -23.00 -11.43
CA LEU A 10 -25.23 -22.62 -10.03
C LEU A 10 -24.83 -23.74 -9.09
N SER A 11 -25.19 -24.95 -9.45
CA SER A 11 -24.83 -26.12 -8.65
C SER A 11 -23.32 -26.32 -8.60
N ILE A 12 -22.67 -26.14 -9.73
CA ILE A 12 -21.23 -26.29 -9.81
C ILE A 12 -20.54 -25.21 -8.98
N ILE A 13 -21.02 -23.98 -9.10
CA ILE A 13 -20.44 -22.86 -8.34
C ILE A 13 -20.60 -23.08 -6.85
N LEU A 14 -21.77 -23.53 -6.44
CA LEU A 14 -22.01 -23.81 -5.03
C LEU A 14 -21.10 -24.90 -4.51
N SER A 15 -20.89 -25.91 -5.33
CA SER A 15 -20.02 -27.02 -4.96
C SER A 15 -18.57 -26.54 -4.79
N LEU A 16 -18.12 -25.69 -5.69
CA LEU A 16 -16.77 -25.15 -5.60
C LEU A 16 -16.59 -24.26 -4.37
N ILE A 17 -17.61 -23.45 -4.09
CA ILE A 17 -17.55 -22.61 -2.90
C ILE A 17 -17.49 -23.46 -1.65
N ALA A 18 -18.27 -24.52 -1.59
CA ALA A 18 -18.24 -25.42 -0.45
C ALA A 18 -16.86 -26.03 -0.25
N LEU A 19 -16.21 -26.39 -1.33
CA LEU A 19 -14.87 -26.93 -1.24
C LEU A 19 -13.88 -25.91 -0.70
N PHE A 20 -14.02 -24.69 -1.14
CA PHE A 20 -13.15 -23.62 -0.62
C PHE A 20 -13.38 -23.39 0.85
N LEU A 21 -14.63 -23.39 1.27
CA LEU A 21 -14.96 -23.19 2.68
C LEU A 21 -14.37 -24.31 3.53
N ILE A 22 -14.46 -25.54 3.05
CA ILE A 22 -13.88 -26.65 3.77
C ILE A 22 -12.37 -26.51 3.88
N SER A 23 -11.74 -26.13 2.80
CA SER A 23 -10.31 -25.87 2.83
C SER A 23 -9.97 -24.78 3.82
N CYS A 24 -10.74 -23.73 3.82
CA CYS A 24 -10.52 -22.64 4.76
C CYS A 24 -10.68 -23.11 6.19
N ASP A 25 -11.69 -23.95 6.45
CA ASP A 25 -11.89 -24.46 7.78
C ASP A 25 -10.69 -25.28 8.25
N ASN A 26 -10.13 -26.06 7.38
CA ASN A 26 -8.96 -26.82 7.73
C ASN A 26 -7.79 -25.92 8.06
N LYS A 27 -7.70 -24.82 7.35
CA LYS A 27 -6.65 -23.86 7.63
C LYS A 27 -6.96 -23.07 8.87
N ASN A 28 -8.22 -22.91 9.15
CA ASN A 28 -8.59 -22.16 10.32
C ASN A 28 -7.98 -22.71 11.55
N LYS A 29 -7.71 -23.94 11.53
CA LYS A 29 -7.03 -24.48 12.66
C LYS A 29 -5.70 -23.88 12.76
N THR A 30 -5.07 -23.75 11.67
CA THR A 30 -3.84 -23.06 11.68
C THR A 30 -4.14 -21.63 11.94
N GLY A 31 -5.35 -21.31 11.93
CA GLY A 31 -5.79 -20.07 12.45
C GLY A 31 -4.97 -18.92 12.02
N ALA A 32 -3.78 -19.18 12.01
CA ALA A 32 -2.85 -18.15 11.79
C ALA A 32 -3.19 -17.36 10.58
N GLU A 33 -3.71 -18.01 9.63
CA GLU A 33 -3.84 -17.27 8.45
C GLU A 33 -4.95 -16.36 8.51
N GLU A 34 -5.95 -16.75 9.12
CA GLU A 34 -7.03 -15.85 9.15
C GLU A 34 -6.63 -14.70 9.87
N VAL A 35 -5.82 -14.93 10.74
CA VAL A 35 -5.34 -13.83 11.41
C VAL A 35 -4.46 -13.03 10.56
N LYS A 36 -4.29 -13.41 9.37
CA LYS A 36 -3.62 -12.60 8.47
C LYS A 36 -4.15 -11.23 8.51
N GLU A 37 -3.71 -10.48 9.46
CA GLU A 37 -4.04 -9.10 9.51
C GLU A 37 -3.52 -8.46 8.25
N GLU A 38 -4.35 -7.70 7.63
CA GLU A 38 -3.92 -6.91 6.51
C GLU A 38 -2.85 -5.95 6.99
N ARG A 39 -1.73 -5.90 6.31
CA ARG A 39 -0.70 -4.96 6.66
C ARG A 39 -1.17 -3.56 6.35
N THR A 40 -1.05 -2.69 7.30
CA THR A 40 -1.28 -1.27 7.08
C THR A 40 0.06 -0.61 6.81
N LEU A 41 0.04 0.65 6.44
CA LEU A 41 1.29 1.35 6.14
C LEU A 41 2.23 1.33 7.34
N SER A 42 1.69 1.28 8.55
CA SER A 42 2.48 1.24 9.77
C SER A 42 3.41 0.03 9.86
N TYR A 43 3.12 -1.02 9.14
CA TYR A 43 4.00 -2.18 9.08
C TYR A 43 5.40 -1.77 8.58
N TYR A 44 5.43 -0.75 7.76
CA TYR A 44 6.68 -0.26 7.18
C TYR A 44 7.18 1.00 7.87
N ALA A 45 6.79 1.23 9.11
CA ALA A 45 7.18 2.42 9.85
C ALA A 45 8.70 2.54 9.95
N GLY A 46 9.18 3.76 9.82
CA GLY A 46 10.59 4.05 9.87
C GLY A 46 10.96 5.17 8.92
N ASN A 47 12.25 5.45 8.85
CA ASN A 47 12.79 6.49 7.98
C ASN A 47 13.21 5.87 6.65
N TRP A 48 12.76 6.47 5.56
CA TRP A 48 13.02 5.96 4.23
C TRP A 48 13.91 6.93 3.47
N TRP A 49 15.02 6.43 2.98
CA TRP A 49 16.06 7.22 2.35
C TRP A 49 16.19 6.87 0.89
N GLY A 50 16.47 7.85 0.09
CA GLY A 50 16.67 7.64 -1.33
C GLY A 50 17.43 8.78 -1.95
N LYS A 51 17.81 8.57 -3.20
CA LYS A 51 18.55 9.56 -3.96
C LYS A 51 17.64 10.08 -5.05
N VAL A 52 17.30 11.33 -4.96
CA VAL A 52 16.46 11.96 -5.97
C VAL A 52 17.30 12.23 -7.22
N GLN A 53 16.68 12.10 -8.37
CA GLN A 53 17.36 12.34 -9.63
C GLN A 53 17.95 13.75 -9.63
N GLY A 54 19.23 13.84 -9.93
CA GLY A 54 19.93 15.11 -9.93
C GLY A 54 20.66 15.42 -8.64
N GLU A 55 20.41 14.67 -7.57
CA GLU A 55 21.10 14.86 -6.31
C GLU A 55 22.30 13.92 -6.21
N ALA A 56 23.34 14.37 -5.54
CA ALA A 56 24.57 13.59 -5.41
C ALA A 56 24.52 12.60 -4.27
N THR A 57 23.69 12.85 -3.26
CA THR A 57 23.62 12.03 -2.06
C THR A 57 22.21 11.63 -1.74
N GLU A 58 22.09 10.56 -0.97
CA GLU A 58 20.78 10.15 -0.43
C GLU A 58 20.34 11.12 0.64
N ARG A 59 19.02 11.25 0.77
CA ARG A 59 18.42 12.00 1.86
C ARG A 59 17.18 11.28 2.34
N ASN A 60 16.69 11.67 3.48
CA ASN A 60 15.44 11.12 3.99
C ASN A 60 14.30 11.66 3.13
N ILE A 61 13.63 10.79 2.43
CA ILE A 61 12.53 11.16 1.53
C ILE A 61 11.23 11.25 2.28
N PHE A 62 10.95 10.24 3.12
CA PHE A 62 9.73 10.24 3.92
C PHE A 62 9.94 9.38 5.16
N THR A 63 9.08 9.60 6.14
CA THR A 63 9.03 8.80 7.36
C THR A 63 7.62 8.25 7.48
N ILE A 64 7.51 6.95 7.67
CA ILE A 64 6.22 6.31 7.94
C ILE A 64 6.10 6.15 9.45
N ASN A 65 4.99 6.61 9.99
CA ASN A 65 4.74 6.58 11.42
C ASN A 65 3.95 5.35 11.83
N THR A 66 3.97 5.04 13.10
CA THR A 66 3.32 3.83 13.62
C THR A 66 1.80 3.91 13.57
N ASP A 67 1.23 5.08 13.32
CA ASP A 67 -0.21 5.25 13.17
C ASP A 67 -0.64 5.19 11.69
N SER A 68 0.25 4.84 10.80
CA SER A 68 0.03 4.77 9.35
C SER A 68 -0.03 6.12 8.66
N SER A 69 0.30 7.19 9.34
CA SER A 69 0.53 8.47 8.68
C SER A 69 1.95 8.48 8.13
N PHE A 70 2.24 9.41 7.24
CA PHE A 70 3.62 9.59 6.82
C PHE A 70 3.95 11.07 6.64
N ASN A 71 5.21 11.37 6.83
CA ASN A 71 5.72 12.73 6.66
C ASN A 71 6.59 12.75 5.43
N LEU A 72 6.22 13.57 4.46
CA LEU A 72 7.05 13.77 3.29
C LEU A 72 8.06 14.86 3.64
N LYS A 73 9.33 14.54 3.50
CA LYS A 73 10.38 15.48 3.91
C LYS A 73 10.58 16.57 2.86
N GLY A 74 10.61 17.80 3.31
CA GLY A 74 10.89 18.90 2.42
C GLY A 74 12.37 19.10 2.17
N ASP A 75 12.67 19.96 1.22
CA ASP A 75 14.05 20.28 0.88
C ASP A 75 14.71 21.03 2.04
N GLY A 76 15.91 20.63 2.35
CA GLY A 76 16.68 21.34 3.36
C GLY A 76 16.19 21.14 4.78
N GLY A 77 15.33 20.16 4.99
CA GLY A 77 14.83 19.88 6.32
C GLY A 77 13.73 20.81 6.77
N ASN A 78 13.19 21.59 5.85
CA ASN A 78 12.11 22.51 6.17
C ASN A 78 10.76 21.90 5.81
N ASP A 79 9.79 22.21 6.64
CA ASP A 79 8.36 21.98 6.32
C ASP A 79 8.02 20.60 5.79
N ASP A 80 7.98 19.64 6.67
CA ASP A 80 7.48 18.31 6.31
C ASP A 80 5.98 18.40 6.02
N LEU A 81 5.55 17.72 4.98
CA LEU A 81 4.13 17.58 4.69
C LEU A 81 3.65 16.32 5.39
N ILE A 82 2.70 16.47 6.29
CA ILE A 82 2.16 15.37 7.06
C ILE A 82 0.89 14.88 6.39
N ILE A 83 0.87 13.61 6.00
CA ILE A 83 -0.29 12.98 5.39
C ILE A 83 -0.93 12.07 6.42
N PRO A 84 -2.16 12.36 6.84
CA PRO A 84 -2.81 11.55 7.87
C PRO A 84 -3.23 10.19 7.33
N PRO A 85 -3.41 9.19 8.18
CA PRO A 85 -3.77 7.85 7.72
C PRO A 85 -5.11 7.81 7.00
N SER A 86 -5.99 8.77 7.26
CA SER A 86 -7.28 8.81 6.59
C SER A 86 -7.16 9.05 5.08
N LEU A 87 -6.05 9.60 4.63
CA LEU A 87 -5.82 9.83 3.20
C LEU A 87 -5.05 8.70 2.54
N VAL A 88 -4.64 7.70 3.31
CA VAL A 88 -3.89 6.57 2.79
C VAL A 88 -4.86 5.45 2.44
N THR A 89 -4.73 4.91 1.23
CA THR A 89 -5.53 3.79 0.78
C THR A 89 -4.63 2.58 0.62
N ARG A 90 -5.05 1.48 1.23
CA ARG A 90 -4.34 0.22 1.07
C ARG A 90 -4.85 -0.46 -0.19
N VAL A 91 -3.96 -0.70 -1.13
CA VAL A 91 -4.30 -1.45 -2.34
C VAL A 91 -4.01 -2.94 -2.13
N SER A 92 -2.89 -3.23 -1.46
CA SER A 92 -2.50 -4.59 -1.09
C SER A 92 -1.54 -4.50 0.08
N ASP A 93 -1.03 -5.62 0.55
CA ASP A 93 -0.04 -5.63 1.63
C ASP A 93 1.25 -4.90 1.27
N THR A 94 1.51 -4.72 -0.01
CA THR A 94 2.75 -4.09 -0.46
C THR A 94 2.52 -2.80 -1.24
N ASN A 95 1.27 -2.48 -1.56
CA ASN A 95 0.97 -1.29 -2.34
C ASN A 95 0.03 -0.38 -1.59
N TYR A 96 0.41 0.88 -1.48
CA TYR A 96 -0.40 1.89 -0.80
C TYR A 96 -0.39 3.16 -1.63
N THR A 97 -1.50 3.88 -1.61
CA THR A 97 -1.60 5.17 -2.28
C THR A 97 -2.13 6.20 -1.31
N ALA A 98 -1.82 7.45 -1.58
CA ALA A 98 -2.37 8.54 -0.81
C ALA A 98 -2.55 9.72 -1.75
N SER A 99 -3.51 10.56 -1.45
CA SER A 99 -3.67 11.80 -2.21
C SER A 99 -3.91 12.94 -1.24
N TYR A 100 -3.34 14.07 -1.58
CA TYR A 100 -3.44 15.27 -0.79
C TYR A 100 -3.74 16.42 -1.72
N GLY A 101 -4.73 17.23 -1.36
CA GLY A 101 -5.08 18.38 -2.18
C GLY A 101 -5.47 19.56 -1.33
N ASP A 102 -5.13 20.75 -1.82
CA ASP A 102 -5.55 21.98 -1.20
C ASP A 102 -5.87 22.97 -2.32
N SER A 103 -6.06 24.23 -1.96
CA SER A 103 -6.39 25.26 -2.94
C SER A 103 -5.26 25.51 -3.94
N ASN A 104 -4.06 25.08 -3.63
CA ASN A 104 -2.90 25.31 -4.49
C ASN A 104 -2.63 24.17 -5.46
N GLY A 105 -3.29 23.02 -5.29
CA GLY A 105 -3.09 21.90 -6.16
C GLY A 105 -3.27 20.59 -5.43
N SER A 106 -2.96 19.50 -6.11
CA SER A 106 -3.08 18.16 -5.54
C SER A 106 -1.83 17.35 -5.83
N ALA A 107 -1.54 16.42 -4.93
CA ALA A 107 -0.42 15.50 -5.06
C ALA A 107 -0.90 14.09 -4.82
N ASN A 108 -0.33 13.15 -5.55
CA ASN A 108 -0.61 11.73 -5.38
C ASN A 108 0.69 11.03 -5.00
N PHE A 109 0.58 10.06 -4.10
CA PHE A 109 1.74 9.31 -3.64
C PHE A 109 1.46 7.83 -3.80
N THR A 110 2.45 7.08 -4.25
CA THR A 110 2.33 5.64 -4.41
C THR A 110 3.55 4.98 -3.79
N PHE A 111 3.29 4.00 -2.93
CA PHE A 111 4.34 3.21 -2.29
C PHE A 111 4.22 1.77 -2.80
N ILE A 112 5.30 1.25 -3.34
CA ILE A 112 5.37 -0.16 -3.73
C ILE A 112 6.55 -0.76 -2.99
N PHE A 113 6.23 -1.55 -1.95
CA PHE A 113 7.26 -2.16 -1.12
C PHE A 113 7.67 -3.49 -1.73
N THR A 114 8.94 -3.62 -2.04
CA THR A 114 9.48 -4.86 -2.57
C THR A 114 10.04 -5.73 -1.46
N SER A 115 10.27 -5.13 -0.28
CA SER A 115 10.65 -5.86 0.92
C SER A 115 10.36 -4.97 2.12
N ASN A 116 10.67 -5.45 3.31
CA ASN A 116 10.47 -4.66 4.53
C ASN A 116 11.36 -3.43 4.57
N THR A 117 12.38 -3.38 3.74
CA THR A 117 13.36 -2.29 3.76
C THR A 117 13.54 -1.61 2.42
N GLN A 118 12.76 -1.99 1.42
CA GLN A 118 12.87 -1.39 0.10
C GLN A 118 11.51 -1.00 -0.45
N CYS A 119 11.44 0.20 -0.99
CA CYS A 119 10.19 0.74 -1.51
C CYS A 119 10.46 1.60 -2.73
N LYS A 120 9.65 1.42 -3.75
CA LYS A 120 9.63 2.33 -4.87
C LYS A 120 8.54 3.36 -4.58
N PHE A 121 8.95 4.59 -4.40
CA PHE A 121 8.05 5.69 -4.05
C PHE A 121 7.85 6.60 -5.24
N THR A 122 6.61 6.86 -5.61
CA THR A 122 6.27 7.76 -6.71
C THR A 122 5.42 8.90 -6.17
N MET A 123 5.79 10.11 -6.53
CA MET A 123 5.02 11.29 -6.21
C MET A 123 4.58 11.94 -7.50
N GLY A 124 3.28 12.16 -7.64
CA GLY A 124 2.72 12.86 -8.77
C GLY A 124 2.24 14.24 -8.37
N LEU A 125 2.57 15.25 -9.14
CA LEU A 125 2.20 16.61 -8.86
C LEU A 125 1.94 17.32 -10.17
N ASP A 126 0.72 17.83 -10.33
CA ASP A 126 0.34 18.62 -11.51
C ASP A 126 0.66 17.94 -12.84
N GLY A 127 0.39 16.64 -12.91
CA GLY A 127 0.60 15.90 -14.14
C GLY A 127 2.01 15.38 -14.34
N GLU A 128 2.94 15.78 -13.50
CA GLU A 128 4.29 15.25 -13.54
C GLU A 128 4.47 14.24 -12.42
N SER A 129 5.38 13.31 -12.60
CA SER A 129 5.65 12.32 -11.57
C SER A 129 7.15 12.11 -11.40
N LEU A 130 7.52 11.79 -10.17
CA LEU A 130 8.90 11.49 -9.82
C LEU A 130 8.90 10.17 -9.04
N THR A 131 9.76 9.26 -9.45
CA THR A 131 9.91 7.97 -8.77
C THR A 131 11.29 7.88 -8.15
N VAL A 132 11.34 7.47 -6.90
CA VAL A 132 12.59 7.32 -6.15
C VAL A 132 12.61 5.94 -5.53
N ASP A 133 13.73 5.23 -5.69
CA ASP A 133 13.93 3.97 -4.99
C ASP A 133 14.42 4.31 -3.59
N THR A 134 13.73 3.81 -2.58
CA THR A 134 14.04 4.15 -1.20
C THR A 134 14.37 2.92 -0.39
N THR A 135 15.16 3.12 0.65
CA THR A 135 15.57 2.08 1.57
C THR A 135 15.34 2.55 3.00
N LYS A 136 14.80 1.67 3.82
CA LYS A 136 14.57 2.00 5.22
C LYS A 136 15.88 1.88 6.00
N LYS A 137 16.18 2.89 6.80
CA LYS A 137 17.39 2.93 7.62
C LYS A 137 17.07 3.23 9.07
#